data_9724c308a1ff594800aa0eceac37e460
#
_entry.id   9724c308a1ff594800aa0eceac37e460
#
_cell.length_a   1.000
_cell.length_b   1.000
_cell.length_c   1.000
_cell.angle_alpha   90.00
_cell.angle_beta   90.00
_cell.angle_gamma   90.00
#
_symmetry.space_group_name_H-M   'P 1'
#
loop_
_entity.id
_entity.type
_entity.pdbx_description
1 polymer ?
#
loop_
_entity_poly.entity_id
_entity_poly.type
_entity_poly.pdbx_seq_one_letter_code
_entity_poly.pdbx_strand_id
1 'polypeptide(L)'
;MENEKGIVKLTRKQLYDEIWALSVAGVARKYNLNYGKLIATCKVENISFPSSGYWTKKNMGKDVSNEIVEFSGLEDTEISLITKDAVVKRIRKAKAEVVEKVHTDVTEELDVAVEEDLSQKKTENIPKWPDGILDYLDETERNKVLEYACNLQISQSTRLHKMLVQYKKDIADYKSKLKEAQSRPYYNPRHNKPENEPAFFKEMSDECMSRAIAILDTVFKSIESLGGSINSDLSVKIRDDIVRFRMVESQDQVKHEMTKQEAQELVKYNDDIKNHRWASKPQIRKYDKVYNGKLRIVFGERSYIRDNDSEKLEDRLGDILVTLYEKAEENRIVREAREEAERKRVEEARRREENRQRKEQEIRLVKELVNKAEDYRIAKEIREYIQAMIDSGNEDITPAWIEWARKKADWYDPSIETEDEYLGKRQHEKNAEEKEKSLQDSIRKSWYW
;
A
#
# COMPACT_ATOMS: atom_id res chain seq x y z
N MET A 1 1.78 29.76 -36.53
CA MET A 1 1.64 28.41 -35.91
C MET A 1 0.25 27.93 -36.18
N GLU A 2 0.07 27.15 -37.23
CA GLU A 2 -1.25 26.66 -37.67
C GLU A 2 -1.65 25.44 -36.87
N ASN A 3 -2.77 25.54 -36.19
CA ASN A 3 -3.42 24.45 -35.48
C ASN A 3 -4.06 23.47 -36.48
N GLU A 4 -3.31 22.55 -37.01
CA GLU A 4 -3.90 21.44 -37.77
C GLU A 4 -4.71 20.56 -36.81
N LYS A 5 -6.05 20.75 -36.88
CA LYS A 5 -7.08 19.82 -36.36
C LYS A 5 -6.81 19.16 -34.99
N GLY A 6 -6.45 19.97 -33.99
CA GLY A 6 -6.38 19.48 -32.62
C GLY A 6 -5.07 18.79 -32.22
N ILE A 7 -4.00 19.07 -32.93
CA ILE A 7 -2.63 18.68 -32.58
C ILE A 7 -1.79 19.94 -32.47
N VAL A 8 -1.09 20.08 -31.34
CA VAL A 8 -0.12 21.15 -31.07
C VAL A 8 1.26 20.55 -31.22
N LYS A 9 2.10 21.15 -32.09
CA LYS A 9 3.51 20.77 -32.27
C LYS A 9 4.39 21.78 -31.57
N LEU A 10 5.25 21.31 -30.70
CA LEU A 10 6.26 22.11 -29.98
C LEU A 10 7.59 21.38 -30.05
N THR A 11 8.69 22.12 -30.12
CA THR A 11 10.00 21.51 -29.94
C THR A 11 10.24 21.16 -28.47
N ARG A 12 11.15 20.23 -28.18
CA ARG A 12 11.50 19.83 -26.82
C ARG A 12 11.94 21.05 -26.01
N LYS A 13 12.74 21.93 -26.58
CA LYS A 13 13.19 23.17 -25.93
C LYS A 13 12.05 24.14 -25.64
N GLN A 14 11.14 24.35 -26.59
CA GLN A 14 9.98 25.21 -26.40
C GLN A 14 9.08 24.69 -25.29
N LEU A 15 8.86 23.38 -25.25
CA LEU A 15 8.04 22.75 -24.20
C LEU A 15 8.72 22.88 -22.83
N TYR A 16 10.03 22.69 -22.74
CA TYR A 16 10.80 22.91 -21.51
C TYR A 16 10.69 24.37 -21.03
N ASP A 17 10.97 25.34 -21.89
CA ASP A 17 10.93 26.75 -21.53
C ASP A 17 9.55 27.20 -21.05
N GLU A 18 8.47 26.73 -21.70
CA GLU A 18 7.12 27.05 -21.29
C GLU A 18 6.73 26.39 -19.97
N ILE A 19 7.19 25.17 -19.70
CA ILE A 19 6.93 24.48 -18.42
C ILE A 19 7.62 25.25 -17.27
N TRP A 20 8.85 25.72 -17.46
CA TRP A 20 9.59 26.51 -16.45
C TRP A 20 9.08 27.95 -16.32
N ALA A 21 8.39 28.46 -17.34
CA ALA A 21 7.75 29.78 -17.31
C ALA A 21 6.33 29.74 -16.68
N LEU A 22 5.49 28.77 -17.04
CA LEU A 22 4.06 28.75 -16.74
C LEU A 22 3.59 27.59 -15.82
N SER A 23 4.44 26.67 -15.50
CA SER A 23 4.17 25.33 -14.91
C SER A 23 3.52 24.33 -15.88
N VAL A 24 3.63 23.04 -15.60
CA VAL A 24 2.96 21.97 -16.38
C VAL A 24 1.44 22.19 -16.46
N ALA A 25 0.82 22.63 -15.37
CA ALA A 25 -0.61 22.96 -15.34
C ALA A 25 -0.95 24.22 -16.17
N GLY A 26 -0.05 25.20 -16.21
CA GLY A 26 -0.17 26.41 -17.03
C GLY A 26 -0.13 26.07 -18.52
N VAL A 27 0.84 25.28 -18.95
CA VAL A 27 0.99 24.79 -20.33
C VAL A 27 -0.21 23.94 -20.74
N ALA A 28 -0.68 23.04 -19.88
CA ALA A 28 -1.87 22.22 -20.13
C ALA A 28 -3.13 23.08 -20.36
N ARG A 29 -3.28 24.18 -19.63
CA ARG A 29 -4.37 25.15 -19.83
C ARG A 29 -4.20 25.97 -21.10
N LYS A 30 -3.00 26.48 -21.36
CA LYS A 30 -2.70 27.30 -22.53
C LYS A 30 -3.02 26.59 -23.85
N TYR A 31 -2.69 25.33 -23.95
CA TYR A 31 -2.87 24.51 -25.17
C TYR A 31 -4.03 23.54 -25.11
N ASN A 32 -4.90 23.63 -24.09
CA ASN A 32 -6.02 22.71 -23.87
C ASN A 32 -5.64 21.22 -23.89
N LEU A 33 -4.51 20.88 -23.23
CA LEU A 33 -3.97 19.53 -23.17
C LEU A 33 -4.45 18.76 -21.93
N ASN A 34 -4.42 17.44 -22.00
CA ASN A 34 -4.64 16.62 -20.82
C ASN A 34 -3.38 16.64 -19.94
N TYR A 35 -3.51 17.10 -18.69
CA TYR A 35 -2.41 17.24 -17.73
C TYR A 35 -1.62 15.94 -17.50
N GLY A 36 -2.32 14.81 -17.30
CA GLY A 36 -1.67 13.51 -17.08
C GLY A 36 -0.89 13.03 -18.31
N LYS A 37 -1.43 13.22 -19.51
CA LYS A 37 -0.73 12.87 -20.76
C LYS A 37 0.48 13.76 -20.99
N LEU A 38 0.39 15.06 -20.68
CA LEU A 38 1.52 15.99 -20.79
C LEU A 38 2.67 15.58 -19.87
N ILE A 39 2.40 15.19 -18.61
CA ILE A 39 3.43 14.67 -17.69
C ILE A 39 4.06 13.38 -18.23
N ALA A 40 3.23 12.45 -18.75
CA ALA A 40 3.75 11.22 -19.34
C ALA A 40 4.67 11.51 -20.54
N THR A 41 4.31 12.43 -21.41
CA THR A 41 5.16 12.87 -22.55
C THR A 41 6.46 13.50 -22.04
N CYS A 42 6.41 14.38 -21.05
CA CYS A 42 7.64 14.96 -20.46
C CYS A 42 8.59 13.90 -19.91
N LYS A 43 8.05 12.84 -19.28
CA LYS A 43 8.87 11.72 -18.78
C LYS A 43 9.48 10.88 -19.89
N VAL A 44 8.72 10.58 -20.95
CA VAL A 44 9.19 9.80 -22.11
C VAL A 44 10.29 10.58 -22.85
N GLU A 45 10.10 11.88 -23.02
CA GLU A 45 11.01 12.77 -23.71
C GLU A 45 12.17 13.30 -22.83
N ASN A 46 12.28 12.84 -21.60
CA ASN A 46 13.28 13.30 -20.61
C ASN A 46 13.32 14.82 -20.44
N ILE A 47 12.15 15.49 -20.42
CA ILE A 47 12.01 16.91 -20.16
C ILE A 47 11.82 17.11 -18.66
N SER A 48 12.76 17.80 -18.01
CA SER A 48 12.66 18.15 -16.59
C SER A 48 11.58 19.21 -16.35
N PHE A 49 10.86 19.09 -15.25
CA PHE A 49 9.82 20.02 -14.84
C PHE A 49 9.92 20.34 -13.35
N PRO A 50 9.47 21.55 -12.92
CA PRO A 50 9.59 21.99 -11.54
C PRO A 50 8.87 21.09 -10.55
N SER A 51 9.43 20.92 -9.34
CA SER A 51 8.77 20.24 -8.22
C SER A 51 7.52 21.01 -7.76
N SER A 52 6.62 20.32 -7.03
CA SER A 52 5.38 20.96 -6.51
C SER A 52 5.66 22.15 -5.59
N GLY A 53 6.81 22.17 -4.91
CA GLY A 53 7.24 23.25 -4.00
C GLY A 53 7.91 24.45 -4.69
N TYR A 54 8.40 24.28 -5.92
CA TYR A 54 9.14 25.33 -6.66
C TYR A 54 8.36 26.63 -6.78
N TRP A 55 7.11 26.54 -7.25
CA TRP A 55 6.25 27.71 -7.45
C TRP A 55 5.87 28.41 -6.16
N THR A 56 5.67 27.67 -5.09
CA THR A 56 5.42 28.23 -3.76
C THR A 56 6.62 29.01 -3.26
N LYS A 57 7.84 28.47 -3.42
CA LYS A 57 9.09 29.15 -3.04
C LYS A 57 9.33 30.39 -3.87
N LYS A 58 9.14 30.31 -5.20
CA LYS A 58 9.26 31.44 -6.13
C LYS A 58 8.30 32.56 -5.80
N ASN A 59 7.03 32.25 -5.49
CA ASN A 59 6.02 33.23 -5.13
C ASN A 59 6.29 33.88 -3.75
N MET A 60 7.01 33.19 -2.87
CA MET A 60 7.45 33.74 -1.58
C MET A 60 8.78 34.53 -1.67
N GLY A 61 9.31 34.77 -2.88
CA GLY A 61 10.55 35.51 -3.09
C GLY A 61 11.82 34.76 -2.64
N LYS A 62 11.76 33.45 -2.45
CA LYS A 62 12.93 32.63 -2.12
C LYS A 62 13.75 32.34 -3.38
N ASP A 63 15.06 32.29 -3.24
CA ASP A 63 15.95 31.88 -4.32
C ASP A 63 15.70 30.41 -4.69
N VAL A 64 15.37 30.19 -5.96
CA VAL A 64 15.09 28.86 -6.53
C VAL A 64 16.03 28.51 -7.69
N SER A 65 17.11 29.30 -7.87
CA SER A 65 18.07 29.14 -8.97
C SER A 65 18.70 27.74 -8.98
N ASN A 66 18.95 27.15 -7.81
CA ASN A 66 19.53 25.82 -7.66
C ASN A 66 18.54 24.66 -7.97
N GLU A 67 17.24 24.93 -8.13
CA GLU A 67 16.23 23.92 -8.46
C GLU A 67 15.98 23.81 -9.97
N ILE A 68 16.55 24.71 -10.77
CA ILE A 68 16.43 24.69 -12.23
C ILE A 68 17.40 23.65 -12.77
N VAL A 69 16.89 22.59 -13.34
CA VAL A 69 17.68 21.55 -14.01
C VAL A 69 17.89 21.99 -15.45
N GLU A 70 19.12 22.18 -15.87
CA GLU A 70 19.44 22.57 -17.23
C GLU A 70 18.90 21.62 -18.28
N PHE A 71 18.47 22.14 -19.42
CA PHE A 71 17.96 21.35 -20.52
C PHE A 71 19.08 20.48 -21.11
N SER A 72 18.86 19.17 -21.17
CA SER A 72 19.78 18.21 -21.79
C SER A 72 19.09 17.45 -22.91
N GLY A 73 19.63 17.52 -24.13
CA GLY A 73 19.16 16.76 -25.28
C GLY A 73 19.09 17.56 -26.56
N LEU A 74 18.57 16.92 -27.63
CA LEU A 74 18.40 17.57 -28.95
C LEU A 74 17.29 18.62 -28.89
N GLU A 75 17.61 19.85 -29.20
CA GLU A 75 16.72 21.02 -29.05
C GLU A 75 15.55 21.02 -30.03
N ASP A 76 15.80 20.56 -31.28
CA ASP A 76 14.89 20.69 -32.43
C ASP A 76 13.91 19.52 -32.63
N THR A 77 13.87 18.56 -31.70
CA THR A 77 12.93 17.43 -31.84
C THR A 77 11.50 17.91 -31.62
N GLU A 78 10.64 17.78 -32.65
CA GLU A 78 9.22 18.13 -32.56
C GLU A 78 8.41 17.08 -31.81
N ILE A 79 7.62 17.56 -30.84
CA ILE A 79 6.68 16.75 -30.06
C ILE A 79 5.25 17.12 -30.46
N SER A 80 4.45 16.11 -30.82
CA SER A 80 3.05 16.28 -31.18
C SER A 80 2.14 16.03 -29.98
N LEU A 81 1.46 17.06 -29.49
CA LEU A 81 0.57 17.02 -28.32
C LEU A 81 -0.90 17.09 -28.77
N ILE A 82 -1.71 16.11 -28.33
CA ILE A 82 -3.14 16.01 -28.70
C ILE A 82 -4.00 16.83 -27.75
N THR A 83 -4.78 17.77 -28.27
CA THR A 83 -5.70 18.59 -27.47
C THR A 83 -6.91 17.76 -26.99
N LYS A 84 -7.57 18.20 -25.91
CA LYS A 84 -8.78 17.55 -25.38
C LYS A 84 -9.92 17.51 -26.42
N ASP A 85 -10.04 18.54 -27.25
CA ASP A 85 -11.11 18.65 -28.25
C ASP A 85 -10.94 17.65 -29.41
N ALA A 86 -9.70 17.30 -29.75
CA ALA A 86 -9.42 16.28 -30.75
C ALA A 86 -9.83 14.86 -30.29
N VAL A 87 -9.66 14.57 -29.01
CA VAL A 87 -10.11 13.30 -28.41
C VAL A 87 -11.62 13.16 -28.46
N VAL A 88 -12.35 14.24 -28.13
CA VAL A 88 -13.84 14.25 -28.17
C VAL A 88 -14.35 14.08 -29.60
N LYS A 89 -13.71 14.73 -30.60
CA LYS A 89 -14.10 14.58 -32.03
C LYS A 89 -13.87 13.16 -32.55
N ARG A 90 -12.74 12.49 -32.14
CA ARG A 90 -12.47 11.08 -32.52
C ARG A 90 -13.53 10.13 -31.96
N ILE A 91 -13.92 10.30 -30.69
CA ILE A 91 -14.96 9.48 -30.06
C ILE A 91 -16.32 9.69 -30.75
N ARG A 92 -16.69 10.93 -31.10
CA ARG A 92 -17.93 11.23 -31.82
C ARG A 92 -17.92 10.70 -33.25
N LYS A 93 -16.77 10.74 -33.96
CA LYS A 93 -16.66 10.21 -35.32
C LYS A 93 -16.72 8.69 -35.35
N ALA A 94 -16.09 7.98 -34.40
CA ALA A 94 -16.20 6.54 -34.24
C ALA A 94 -17.64 6.10 -33.92
N LYS A 95 -18.37 6.87 -33.09
CA LYS A 95 -19.76 6.59 -32.74
C LYS A 95 -20.73 6.89 -33.89
N ALA A 96 -20.43 7.89 -34.78
CA ALA A 96 -21.20 8.19 -35.96
C ALA A 96 -21.00 7.12 -37.08
N GLU A 97 -19.77 6.65 -37.28
CA GLU A 97 -19.48 5.57 -38.27
C GLU A 97 -20.10 4.22 -37.89
N VAL A 98 -20.23 3.94 -36.56
CA VAL A 98 -20.93 2.73 -36.10
C VAL A 98 -22.45 2.83 -36.29
N VAL A 99 -23.03 4.01 -36.19
CA VAL A 99 -24.48 4.23 -36.40
C VAL A 99 -24.82 4.23 -37.89
N GLU A 100 -23.92 4.68 -38.76
CA GLU A 100 -24.14 4.67 -40.23
C GLU A 100 -24.03 3.28 -40.86
N LYS A 101 -23.19 2.38 -40.26
CA LYS A 101 -23.07 0.99 -40.73
C LYS A 101 -24.21 0.06 -40.32
N VAL A 102 -24.99 0.44 -39.29
CA VAL A 102 -26.12 -0.38 -38.83
C VAL A 102 -27.43 -0.08 -39.60
N HIS A 103 -27.45 0.97 -40.46
CA HIS A 103 -28.68 1.38 -41.16
C HIS A 103 -28.73 0.97 -42.65
N THR A 104 -27.75 0.25 -43.19
CA THR A 104 -27.71 -0.10 -44.61
C THR A 104 -27.85 -1.58 -44.95
N ASP A 105 -28.02 -2.49 -43.99
CA ASP A 105 -28.13 -3.93 -44.24
C ASP A 105 -29.40 -4.58 -43.68
N VAL A 106 -30.58 -3.99 -43.95
CA VAL A 106 -31.85 -4.70 -43.75
C VAL A 106 -32.80 -4.32 -44.90
N THR A 107 -32.60 -4.92 -46.07
CA THR A 107 -33.67 -5.27 -47.00
C THR A 107 -33.12 -6.28 -48.00
N GLU A 108 -33.97 -7.29 -48.27
CA GLU A 108 -33.88 -8.37 -49.31
C GLU A 108 -33.09 -9.61 -48.88
N GLU A 109 -33.56 -10.83 -48.90
CA GLU A 109 -34.82 -11.44 -49.38
C GLU A 109 -35.07 -12.76 -48.64
N LEU A 110 -36.34 -13.13 -48.55
CA LEU A 110 -36.86 -14.43 -48.13
C LEU A 110 -36.57 -15.51 -49.19
N ASP A 111 -36.30 -16.70 -48.77
CA ASP A 111 -36.96 -17.96 -49.11
C ASP A 111 -36.04 -19.20 -49.26
N VAL A 112 -36.58 -20.27 -48.76
CA VAL A 112 -36.44 -21.70 -49.11
C VAL A 112 -35.47 -22.57 -48.27
N ALA A 113 -36.08 -23.15 -47.28
CA ALA A 113 -36.22 -24.60 -46.95
C ALA A 113 -35.00 -25.56 -46.89
N VAL A 114 -35.05 -26.31 -45.80
CA VAL A 114 -34.92 -27.76 -45.59
C VAL A 114 -33.57 -28.34 -45.16
N GLU A 115 -33.65 -28.87 -43.94
CA GLU A 115 -33.11 -30.13 -43.40
C GLU A 115 -31.61 -30.38 -43.25
N GLU A 116 -31.31 -30.69 -42.01
CA GLU A 116 -30.33 -31.68 -41.52
C GLU A 116 -28.85 -31.48 -41.85
N ASP A 117 -28.08 -31.01 -40.88
CA ASP A 117 -26.99 -31.84 -40.34
C ASP A 117 -26.54 -31.32 -38.94
N LEU A 118 -26.74 -32.15 -37.94
CA LEU A 118 -26.18 -32.00 -36.61
C LEU A 118 -24.73 -32.43 -36.64
N SER A 119 -23.82 -31.55 -37.04
CA SER A 119 -22.39 -31.73 -36.73
C SER A 119 -21.63 -30.41 -36.75
N GLN A 120 -21.22 -30.01 -35.53
CA GLN A 120 -20.05 -29.22 -35.25
C GLN A 120 -19.90 -27.86 -36.01
N LYS A 121 -20.66 -26.84 -35.63
CA LYS A 121 -20.17 -25.46 -35.70
C LYS A 121 -19.33 -25.17 -34.45
N LYS A 122 -18.00 -25.36 -34.61
CA LYS A 122 -17.05 -24.55 -33.87
C LYS A 122 -17.33 -23.09 -34.22
N THR A 123 -18.05 -22.38 -33.37
CA THR A 123 -18.06 -20.93 -33.41
C THR A 123 -16.63 -20.51 -33.15
N GLU A 124 -15.99 -19.90 -34.11
CA GLU A 124 -14.74 -19.18 -33.95
C GLU A 124 -15.03 -18.09 -32.92
N ASN A 125 -14.63 -18.34 -31.65
CA ASN A 125 -14.72 -17.37 -30.56
C ASN A 125 -13.74 -16.26 -30.90
N ILE A 126 -14.23 -15.15 -31.42
CA ILE A 126 -13.51 -13.89 -31.44
C ILE A 126 -13.25 -13.56 -29.98
N PRO A 127 -12.00 -13.47 -29.53
CA PRO A 127 -11.71 -13.23 -28.13
C PRO A 127 -12.33 -11.88 -27.72
N LYS A 128 -13.26 -11.91 -26.75
CA LYS A 128 -13.94 -10.72 -26.19
C LYS A 128 -12.96 -9.76 -25.53
N TRP A 129 -11.81 -10.26 -25.15
CA TRP A 129 -10.77 -9.51 -24.44
C TRP A 129 -9.55 -9.27 -25.32
N PRO A 130 -8.79 -8.16 -25.10
CA PRO A 130 -7.60 -7.84 -25.86
C PRO A 130 -6.52 -8.93 -25.74
N ASP A 131 -5.69 -9.05 -26.78
CA ASP A 131 -4.53 -9.93 -26.77
C ASP A 131 -3.61 -9.55 -25.59
N GLY A 132 -3.08 -10.56 -24.89
CA GLY A 132 -2.20 -10.37 -23.74
C GLY A 132 -2.91 -10.37 -22.39
N ILE A 133 -4.23 -10.54 -22.32
CA ILE A 133 -4.92 -10.68 -21.05
C ILE A 133 -4.56 -12.03 -20.39
N LEU A 134 -4.29 -12.02 -19.09
CA LEU A 134 -3.87 -13.20 -18.31
C LEU A 134 -2.57 -13.86 -18.80
N ASP A 135 -1.65 -13.14 -19.45
CA ASP A 135 -0.38 -13.68 -19.97
C ASP A 135 0.55 -14.25 -18.87
N TYR A 136 0.32 -13.93 -17.64
CA TYR A 136 1.03 -14.47 -16.48
C TYR A 136 0.63 -15.90 -16.12
N LEU A 137 -0.46 -16.43 -16.71
CA LEU A 137 -0.91 -17.82 -16.55
C LEU A 137 -0.25 -18.72 -17.59
N ASP A 138 -0.12 -20.00 -17.24
CA ASP A 138 0.24 -21.00 -18.24
C ASP A 138 -0.83 -21.06 -19.33
N GLU A 139 -0.41 -21.30 -20.58
CA GLU A 139 -1.30 -21.30 -21.74
C GLU A 139 -2.53 -22.22 -21.57
N THR A 140 -2.35 -23.38 -20.95
CA THR A 140 -3.44 -24.32 -20.67
C THR A 140 -4.43 -23.79 -19.63
N GLU A 141 -3.95 -23.14 -18.59
CA GLU A 141 -4.79 -22.53 -17.55
C GLU A 141 -5.49 -21.28 -18.09
N ARG A 142 -4.75 -20.43 -18.81
CA ARG A 142 -5.29 -19.25 -19.49
C ARG A 142 -6.46 -19.61 -20.40
N ASN A 143 -6.26 -20.59 -21.29
CA ASN A 143 -7.29 -21.03 -22.23
C ASN A 143 -8.52 -21.56 -21.49
N LYS A 144 -8.35 -22.33 -20.43
CA LYS A 144 -9.46 -22.79 -19.57
C LYS A 144 -10.24 -21.63 -18.97
N VAL A 145 -9.55 -20.65 -18.37
CA VAL A 145 -10.20 -19.49 -17.74
C VAL A 145 -10.97 -18.68 -18.78
N LEU A 146 -10.38 -18.43 -19.93
CA LEU A 146 -11.04 -17.67 -21.03
C LEU A 146 -12.22 -18.44 -21.63
N GLU A 147 -12.11 -19.75 -21.82
CA GLU A 147 -13.22 -20.59 -22.26
C GLU A 147 -14.39 -20.57 -21.26
N TYR A 148 -14.11 -20.72 -19.97
CA TYR A 148 -15.12 -20.55 -18.92
C TYR A 148 -15.75 -19.16 -18.96
N ALA A 149 -14.94 -18.11 -19.07
CA ALA A 149 -15.41 -16.74 -19.09
C ALA A 149 -16.30 -16.43 -20.31
N CYS A 150 -16.00 -17.00 -21.50
CA CYS A 150 -16.82 -16.83 -22.70
C CYS A 150 -18.19 -17.51 -22.57
N ASN A 151 -18.25 -18.65 -21.93
CA ASN A 151 -19.45 -19.48 -21.86
C ASN A 151 -20.25 -19.28 -20.56
N LEU A 152 -19.85 -18.32 -19.70
CA LEU A 152 -20.44 -18.14 -18.37
C LEU A 152 -21.83 -17.50 -18.46
N GLN A 153 -22.84 -18.24 -18.03
CA GLN A 153 -24.22 -17.78 -17.93
C GLN A 153 -24.74 -18.00 -16.52
N ILE A 154 -25.77 -17.25 -16.10
CA ILE A 154 -26.39 -17.41 -14.80
C ILE A 154 -26.76 -18.87 -14.57
N SER A 155 -26.26 -19.43 -13.47
CA SER A 155 -26.52 -20.82 -13.09
C SER A 155 -28.01 -21.05 -12.87
N GLN A 156 -28.61 -21.96 -13.63
CA GLN A 156 -29.99 -22.41 -13.43
C GLN A 156 -30.10 -23.47 -12.31
N SER A 157 -28.99 -23.76 -11.63
CA SER A 157 -28.95 -24.76 -10.57
C SER A 157 -29.83 -24.32 -9.37
N THR A 158 -30.70 -25.21 -8.94
CA THR A 158 -31.54 -25.01 -7.74
C THR A 158 -30.71 -24.98 -6.44
N ARG A 159 -29.48 -25.51 -6.47
CA ARG A 159 -28.61 -25.62 -5.30
C ARG A 159 -27.59 -24.48 -5.30
N LEU A 160 -27.72 -23.58 -4.35
CA LEU A 160 -26.77 -22.49 -4.14
C LEU A 160 -25.44 -23.02 -3.62
N HIS A 161 -24.37 -22.25 -3.91
CA HIS A 161 -23.04 -22.46 -3.35
C HIS A 161 -23.08 -22.42 -1.81
N LYS A 162 -22.32 -23.32 -1.16
CA LYS A 162 -22.32 -23.49 0.31
C LYS A 162 -22.08 -22.18 1.10
N MET A 163 -21.17 -21.35 0.61
CA MET A 163 -20.85 -20.07 1.26
C MET A 163 -22.00 -19.06 1.16
N LEU A 164 -22.78 -19.07 0.08
CA LEU A 164 -23.96 -18.22 -0.04
C LEU A 164 -25.14 -18.69 0.79
N VAL A 165 -25.26 -20.00 1.02
CA VAL A 165 -26.24 -20.55 1.96
C VAL A 165 -25.92 -20.06 3.38
N GLN A 166 -24.64 -20.14 3.79
CA GLN A 166 -24.20 -19.64 5.08
C GLN A 166 -24.41 -18.13 5.18
N TYR A 167 -24.02 -17.37 4.18
CA TYR A 167 -24.19 -15.92 4.11
C TYR A 167 -25.66 -15.48 4.29
N LYS A 168 -26.62 -16.19 3.67
CA LYS A 168 -28.05 -15.92 3.89
C LYS A 168 -28.47 -16.13 5.34
N LYS A 169 -27.95 -17.15 6.02
CA LYS A 169 -28.18 -17.38 7.44
C LYS A 169 -27.58 -16.25 8.28
N ASP A 170 -26.33 -15.89 8.01
CA ASP A 170 -25.63 -14.82 8.73
C ASP A 170 -26.37 -13.47 8.62
N ILE A 171 -26.92 -13.14 7.44
CA ILE A 171 -27.79 -11.96 7.27
C ILE A 171 -29.07 -12.05 8.12
N ALA A 172 -29.73 -13.21 8.13
CA ALA A 172 -30.95 -13.39 8.91
C ALA A 172 -30.68 -13.26 10.41
N ASP A 173 -29.63 -13.91 10.89
CA ASP A 173 -29.18 -13.84 12.29
C ASP A 173 -28.78 -12.43 12.69
N TYR A 174 -28.04 -11.73 11.82
CA TYR A 174 -27.64 -10.35 12.06
C TYR A 174 -28.84 -9.40 12.09
N LYS A 175 -29.80 -9.54 11.15
CA LYS A 175 -31.07 -8.79 11.15
C LYS A 175 -31.87 -9.00 12.45
N SER A 176 -31.93 -10.24 12.96
CA SER A 176 -32.57 -10.57 14.22
C SER A 176 -31.90 -9.90 15.42
N LYS A 177 -30.57 -10.05 15.54
CA LYS A 177 -29.77 -9.39 16.59
C LYS A 177 -29.86 -7.87 16.55
N LEU A 178 -29.87 -7.29 15.35
CA LEU A 178 -29.99 -5.85 15.17
C LEU A 178 -31.39 -5.35 15.64
N LYS A 179 -32.44 -6.08 15.31
CA LYS A 179 -33.81 -5.76 15.76
C LYS A 179 -33.92 -5.86 17.29
N GLU A 180 -33.33 -6.88 17.90
CA GLU A 180 -33.26 -7.01 19.36
C GLU A 180 -32.48 -5.86 19.99
N ALA A 181 -31.30 -5.52 19.44
CA ALA A 181 -30.50 -4.39 19.92
C ALA A 181 -31.27 -3.05 19.83
N GLN A 182 -31.98 -2.81 18.72
CA GLN A 182 -32.79 -1.61 18.51
C GLN A 182 -34.00 -1.52 19.47
N SER A 183 -34.52 -2.63 19.96
CA SER A 183 -35.63 -2.63 20.92
C SER A 183 -35.21 -2.28 22.35
N ARG A 184 -33.91 -2.23 22.65
CA ARG A 184 -33.40 -1.88 23.98
C ARG A 184 -33.50 -0.36 24.20
N PRO A 185 -33.90 0.08 25.41
CA PRO A 185 -33.85 1.50 25.76
C PRO A 185 -32.43 2.02 25.65
N TYR A 186 -32.26 3.24 25.11
CA TYR A 186 -30.94 3.89 24.89
C TYR A 186 -30.07 3.23 23.79
N TYR A 187 -30.65 2.61 22.79
CA TYR A 187 -29.92 2.11 21.63
C TYR A 187 -29.13 3.24 20.95
N ASN A 188 -27.82 3.05 20.84
CA ASN A 188 -26.94 3.94 20.08
C ASN A 188 -26.29 3.13 18.94
N PRO A 189 -26.57 3.46 17.65
CA PRO A 189 -25.99 2.73 16.51
C PRO A 189 -24.48 2.70 16.47
N ARG A 190 -23.78 3.64 17.15
CA ARG A 190 -22.31 3.70 17.18
C ARG A 190 -21.71 2.74 18.20
N HIS A 191 -22.41 2.41 19.27
CA HIS A 191 -21.88 1.63 20.40
C HIS A 191 -22.57 0.28 20.61
N ASN A 192 -23.85 0.18 20.20
CA ASN A 192 -24.70 -0.99 20.49
C ASN A 192 -25.05 -1.79 19.23
N LYS A 193 -24.30 -1.59 18.13
CA LYS A 193 -24.45 -2.37 16.91
C LYS A 193 -23.93 -3.80 17.15
N PRO A 194 -24.62 -4.86 16.69
CA PRO A 194 -24.11 -6.22 16.76
C PRO A 194 -22.74 -6.32 16.05
N GLU A 195 -21.84 -7.14 16.60
CA GLU A 195 -20.56 -7.45 16.00
C GLU A 195 -20.75 -8.30 14.73
N ASN A 196 -19.71 -8.34 13.88
CA ASN A 196 -19.65 -9.17 12.67
C ASN A 196 -20.79 -8.86 11.67
N GLU A 197 -20.85 -7.60 11.19
CA GLU A 197 -21.75 -7.22 10.10
C GLU A 197 -21.42 -8.03 8.84
N PRO A 198 -22.43 -8.74 8.25
CA PRO A 198 -22.22 -9.50 7.04
C PRO A 198 -21.75 -8.62 5.87
N ALA A 199 -20.95 -9.18 4.96
CA ALA A 199 -20.51 -8.48 3.77
C ALA A 199 -21.73 -7.93 2.98
N PHE A 200 -21.59 -6.75 2.41
CA PHE A 200 -22.62 -6.06 1.62
C PHE A 200 -23.93 -5.75 2.34
N PHE A 201 -23.99 -5.87 3.67
CA PHE A 201 -25.17 -5.56 4.45
C PHE A 201 -25.52 -4.08 4.33
N LYS A 202 -26.78 -3.76 3.98
CA LYS A 202 -27.27 -2.40 3.68
C LYS A 202 -26.58 -1.68 2.50
N GLU A 203 -25.86 -2.39 1.65
CA GLU A 203 -25.28 -1.82 0.44
C GLU A 203 -26.21 -1.97 -0.78
N MET A 204 -27.32 -2.70 -0.62
CA MET A 204 -28.31 -2.92 -1.67
C MET A 204 -29.69 -3.23 -1.10
N SER A 205 -30.72 -3.05 -1.96
CA SER A 205 -32.10 -3.44 -1.69
C SER A 205 -32.28 -4.95 -1.64
N ASP A 206 -33.37 -5.44 -1.03
CA ASP A 206 -33.67 -6.89 -0.99
C ASP A 206 -33.91 -7.47 -2.40
N GLU A 207 -34.39 -6.68 -3.36
CA GLU A 207 -34.55 -7.09 -4.77
C GLU A 207 -33.19 -7.29 -5.45
N CYS A 208 -32.29 -6.32 -5.32
CA CYS A 208 -30.93 -6.43 -5.86
C CYS A 208 -30.09 -7.48 -5.15
N MET A 209 -30.35 -7.78 -3.88
CA MET A 209 -29.70 -8.87 -3.16
C MET A 209 -29.97 -10.23 -3.84
N SER A 210 -31.15 -10.45 -4.36
CA SER A 210 -31.46 -11.70 -5.08
C SER A 210 -30.67 -11.83 -6.38
N ARG A 211 -30.51 -10.74 -7.15
CA ARG A 211 -29.68 -10.69 -8.35
C ARG A 211 -28.18 -10.90 -7.99
N ALA A 212 -27.71 -10.20 -6.95
CA ALA A 212 -26.36 -10.30 -6.46
C ALA A 212 -25.98 -11.74 -6.08
N ILE A 213 -26.86 -12.45 -5.40
CA ILE A 213 -26.66 -13.85 -5.01
C ILE A 213 -26.59 -14.75 -6.25
N ALA A 214 -27.42 -14.54 -7.27
CA ALA A 214 -27.39 -15.34 -8.49
C ALA A 214 -26.06 -15.13 -9.28
N ILE A 215 -25.58 -13.89 -9.36
CA ILE A 215 -24.28 -13.55 -9.96
C ILE A 215 -23.15 -14.23 -9.18
N LEU A 216 -23.12 -14.06 -7.87
CA LEU A 216 -22.08 -14.64 -6.99
C LEU A 216 -22.10 -16.17 -7.02
N ASP A 217 -23.27 -16.80 -7.06
CA ASP A 217 -23.38 -18.25 -7.16
C ASP A 217 -22.68 -18.81 -8.39
N THR A 218 -22.92 -18.15 -9.53
CA THR A 218 -22.32 -18.53 -10.80
C THR A 218 -20.79 -18.32 -10.78
N VAL A 219 -20.33 -17.15 -10.33
CA VAL A 219 -18.91 -16.82 -10.26
C VAL A 219 -18.18 -17.75 -9.28
N PHE A 220 -18.75 -18.03 -8.10
CA PHE A 220 -18.13 -18.88 -7.08
C PHE A 220 -17.98 -20.33 -7.56
N LYS A 221 -19.01 -20.87 -8.19
CA LYS A 221 -18.95 -22.21 -8.80
C LYS A 221 -17.89 -22.30 -9.89
N SER A 222 -17.76 -21.26 -10.71
CA SER A 222 -16.74 -21.20 -11.76
C SER A 222 -15.33 -21.16 -11.18
N ILE A 223 -15.13 -20.38 -10.13
CA ILE A 223 -13.84 -20.29 -9.44
C ILE A 223 -13.47 -21.61 -8.78
N GLU A 224 -14.42 -22.30 -8.10
CA GLU A 224 -14.17 -23.64 -7.53
C GLU A 224 -13.85 -24.68 -8.63
N SER A 225 -14.51 -24.59 -9.79
CA SER A 225 -14.23 -25.48 -10.95
C SER A 225 -12.83 -25.22 -11.55
N LEU A 226 -12.31 -24.01 -11.41
CA LEU A 226 -10.97 -23.61 -11.86
C LEU A 226 -9.88 -23.80 -10.77
N GLY A 227 -10.25 -24.44 -9.62
CA GLY A 227 -9.30 -24.75 -8.55
C GLY A 227 -9.12 -23.66 -7.50
N GLY A 228 -9.88 -22.56 -7.56
CA GLY A 228 -9.93 -21.54 -6.52
C GLY A 228 -10.83 -21.95 -5.34
N SER A 229 -10.91 -21.11 -4.33
CA SER A 229 -11.77 -21.32 -3.17
C SER A 229 -12.39 -20.02 -2.66
N ILE A 230 -13.49 -20.12 -1.92
CA ILE A 230 -14.23 -18.98 -1.39
C ILE A 230 -14.14 -18.99 0.12
N ASN A 231 -13.77 -17.87 0.71
CA ASN A 231 -13.68 -17.68 2.16
C ASN A 231 -15.05 -17.33 2.77
N SER A 232 -15.14 -17.38 4.11
CA SER A 232 -16.36 -17.05 4.87
C SER A 232 -16.78 -15.57 4.72
N ASP A 233 -15.85 -14.67 4.43
CA ASP A 233 -16.09 -13.25 4.16
C ASP A 233 -16.48 -12.97 2.71
N LEU A 234 -16.79 -14.01 1.93
CA LEU A 234 -17.06 -13.99 0.49
C LEU A 234 -15.88 -13.52 -0.38
N SER A 235 -14.69 -13.38 0.18
CA SER A 235 -13.48 -13.13 -0.62
C SER A 235 -13.10 -14.39 -1.41
N VAL A 236 -12.52 -14.18 -2.56
CA VAL A 236 -12.10 -15.22 -3.49
C VAL A 236 -10.63 -15.48 -3.31
N LYS A 237 -10.24 -16.74 -3.11
CA LYS A 237 -8.85 -17.17 -3.11
C LYS A 237 -8.54 -17.86 -4.43
N ILE A 238 -7.62 -17.28 -5.20
CA ILE A 238 -7.08 -17.83 -6.45
C ILE A 238 -5.60 -18.11 -6.21
N ARG A 239 -5.20 -19.39 -6.33
CA ARG A 239 -3.87 -19.84 -5.91
C ARG A 239 -3.62 -19.49 -4.44
N ASP A 240 -2.63 -18.68 -4.11
CA ASP A 240 -2.31 -18.23 -2.75
C ASP A 240 -2.83 -16.84 -2.40
N ASP A 241 -3.40 -16.13 -3.37
CA ASP A 241 -3.77 -14.74 -3.20
C ASP A 241 -5.27 -14.55 -3.02
N ILE A 242 -5.63 -13.63 -2.11
CA ILE A 242 -7.02 -13.37 -1.73
C ILE A 242 -7.47 -12.06 -2.40
N VAL A 243 -8.53 -12.16 -3.20
CA VAL A 243 -9.18 -11.01 -3.81
C VAL A 243 -10.44 -10.65 -3.03
N ARG A 244 -10.46 -9.44 -2.49
CA ARG A 244 -11.65 -8.86 -1.85
C ARG A 244 -12.36 -7.95 -2.82
N PHE A 245 -13.68 -8.02 -2.81
CA PHE A 245 -14.54 -7.15 -3.62
C PHE A 245 -15.75 -6.72 -2.80
N ARG A 246 -16.45 -5.70 -3.29
CA ARG A 246 -17.71 -5.23 -2.71
C ARG A 246 -18.77 -5.18 -3.79
N MET A 247 -19.98 -5.56 -3.42
CA MET A 247 -21.15 -5.47 -4.28
C MET A 247 -22.10 -4.40 -3.74
N VAL A 248 -22.41 -3.44 -4.56
CA VAL A 248 -23.12 -2.21 -4.14
C VAL A 248 -24.20 -1.87 -5.17
N GLU A 249 -25.37 -1.49 -4.73
CA GLU A 249 -26.39 -0.91 -5.57
C GLU A 249 -26.22 0.62 -5.65
N SER A 250 -26.33 1.16 -6.84
CA SER A 250 -26.27 2.59 -7.06
C SER A 250 -27.48 3.30 -6.45
N GLN A 251 -27.28 4.53 -5.99
CA GLN A 251 -28.33 5.34 -5.36
C GLN A 251 -28.51 6.64 -6.13
N ASP A 252 -29.76 6.97 -6.41
CA ASP A 252 -30.14 8.25 -6.97
C ASP A 252 -30.50 9.25 -5.85
N GLN A 253 -30.22 10.52 -6.09
CA GLN A 253 -30.61 11.58 -5.20
C GLN A 253 -31.97 12.11 -5.59
N VAL A 254 -33.00 11.86 -4.79
CA VAL A 254 -34.35 12.34 -4.96
C VAL A 254 -34.57 13.49 -4.00
N LYS A 255 -35.34 14.51 -4.42
CA LYS A 255 -35.68 15.62 -3.53
C LYS A 255 -36.43 15.10 -2.31
N HIS A 256 -35.97 15.49 -1.12
CA HIS A 256 -36.56 15.03 0.12
C HIS A 256 -37.99 15.54 0.26
N GLU A 257 -38.93 14.66 0.56
CA GLU A 257 -40.30 15.01 0.94
C GLU A 257 -40.36 15.06 2.47
N MET A 258 -40.77 16.24 2.97
CA MET A 258 -40.80 16.50 4.41
C MET A 258 -41.77 15.54 5.12
N THR A 259 -41.28 14.83 6.09
CA THR A 259 -42.06 13.91 6.93
C THR A 259 -42.96 14.71 7.91
N LYS A 260 -44.02 14.07 8.40
CA LYS A 260 -44.89 14.70 9.41
C LYS A 260 -44.14 15.11 10.69
N GLN A 261 -43.11 14.31 11.08
CA GLN A 261 -42.29 14.63 12.25
C GLN A 261 -41.42 15.84 12.01
N GLU A 262 -40.72 15.90 10.86
CA GLU A 262 -39.87 17.04 10.49
C GLU A 262 -40.69 18.33 10.35
N ALA A 263 -41.93 18.25 9.81
CA ALA A 263 -42.84 19.37 9.75
C ALA A 263 -43.23 19.84 11.16
N GLN A 264 -43.51 18.94 12.09
CA GLN A 264 -43.79 19.29 13.50
C GLN A 264 -42.59 19.92 14.19
N GLU A 265 -41.38 19.36 13.98
CA GLU A 265 -40.13 19.92 14.52
C GLU A 265 -39.89 21.35 13.97
N LEU A 266 -40.17 21.59 12.68
CA LEU A 266 -40.01 22.89 12.09
C LEU A 266 -41.01 23.90 12.66
N VAL A 267 -42.28 23.50 12.88
CA VAL A 267 -43.29 24.33 13.54
C VAL A 267 -42.85 24.67 14.97
N LYS A 268 -42.43 23.66 15.74
CA LYS A 268 -41.91 23.84 17.10
C LYS A 268 -40.70 24.77 17.12
N TYR A 269 -39.75 24.60 16.21
CA TYR A 269 -38.58 25.50 16.08
C TYR A 269 -39.03 26.97 15.80
N ASN A 270 -39.98 27.16 14.90
CA ASN A 270 -40.49 28.49 14.58
C ASN A 270 -41.21 29.16 15.75
N ASP A 271 -41.88 28.39 16.60
CA ASP A 271 -42.53 28.90 17.83
C ASP A 271 -41.45 29.15 18.92
N ASP A 272 -40.48 28.28 19.08
CA ASP A 272 -39.38 28.46 20.05
C ASP A 272 -38.49 29.66 19.72
N ILE A 273 -38.22 29.93 18.41
CA ILE A 273 -37.44 31.09 17.99
C ILE A 273 -38.14 32.43 18.26
N LYS A 274 -39.50 32.44 18.25
CA LYS A 274 -40.25 33.63 18.64
C LYS A 274 -40.10 33.93 20.13
N ASN A 275 -39.94 32.90 20.95
CA ASN A 275 -39.88 32.97 22.41
C ASN A 275 -38.42 32.93 22.97
N HIS A 276 -37.49 32.26 22.26
CA HIS A 276 -36.11 32.01 22.70
C HIS A 276 -35.10 32.22 21.57
N ARG A 277 -34.12 33.11 21.76
CA ARG A 277 -33.06 33.41 20.77
C ARG A 277 -32.12 32.26 20.42
N TRP A 278 -32.15 31.12 21.14
CA TRP A 278 -31.21 30.04 21.05
C TRP A 278 -31.82 28.69 20.64
N ALA A 279 -32.97 28.70 19.99
CA ALA A 279 -33.53 27.47 19.44
C ALA A 279 -32.72 26.94 18.26
N SER A 280 -32.33 25.65 18.31
CA SER A 280 -31.55 25.00 17.24
C SER A 280 -32.45 24.63 16.08
N LYS A 281 -32.09 25.06 14.87
CA LYS A 281 -32.84 24.73 13.65
C LYS A 281 -32.72 23.21 13.37
N PRO A 282 -33.86 22.51 13.13
CA PRO A 282 -33.80 21.10 12.75
C PRO A 282 -33.05 20.91 11.43
N GLN A 283 -32.16 19.88 11.40
CA GLN A 283 -31.38 19.56 10.21
C GLN A 283 -32.19 18.65 9.29
N ILE A 284 -32.99 19.26 8.43
CA ILE A 284 -33.79 18.56 7.42
C ILE A 284 -32.91 18.34 6.17
N ARG A 285 -32.86 17.10 5.70
CA ARG A 285 -32.09 16.72 4.50
C ARG A 285 -32.72 17.40 3.26
N LYS A 286 -31.90 17.81 2.31
CA LYS A 286 -32.36 18.34 1.03
C LYS A 286 -32.72 17.23 0.03
N TYR A 287 -32.01 16.09 0.13
CA TYR A 287 -32.14 14.95 -0.77
C TYR A 287 -32.12 13.66 0.02
N ASP A 288 -32.90 12.70 -0.42
CA ASP A 288 -32.87 11.31 -0.01
C ASP A 288 -32.07 10.48 -1.02
N LYS A 289 -31.41 9.44 -0.53
CA LYS A 289 -30.73 8.46 -1.36
C LYS A 289 -31.64 7.26 -1.52
N VAL A 290 -32.06 7.00 -2.76
CA VAL A 290 -32.96 5.89 -3.11
C VAL A 290 -32.19 4.93 -4.00
N TYR A 291 -32.28 3.64 -3.74
CA TYR A 291 -31.70 2.61 -4.59
C TYR A 291 -32.38 2.60 -5.96
N ASN A 292 -31.58 2.44 -7.03
CA ASN A 292 -32.06 2.54 -8.41
C ASN A 292 -32.02 1.21 -9.20
N GLY A 293 -31.73 0.09 -8.54
CA GLY A 293 -31.68 -1.23 -9.16
C GLY A 293 -30.41 -1.54 -9.96
N LYS A 294 -29.45 -0.60 -10.08
CA LYS A 294 -28.21 -0.79 -10.83
C LYS A 294 -27.10 -1.30 -9.91
N LEU A 295 -26.65 -2.52 -10.14
CA LEU A 295 -25.59 -3.15 -9.38
C LEU A 295 -24.19 -2.75 -9.88
N ARG A 296 -23.25 -2.75 -8.96
CA ARG A 296 -21.82 -2.52 -9.22
C ARG A 296 -20.99 -3.44 -8.35
N ILE A 297 -19.99 -4.12 -8.96
CA ILE A 297 -18.94 -4.83 -8.24
C ILE A 297 -17.69 -3.95 -8.25
N VAL A 298 -17.10 -3.76 -7.09
CA VAL A 298 -15.92 -2.91 -6.88
C VAL A 298 -14.75 -3.77 -6.41
N PHE A 299 -13.63 -3.73 -7.14
CA PHE A 299 -12.39 -4.42 -6.86
C PHE A 299 -11.33 -3.40 -6.42
N GLY A 300 -11.31 -3.02 -5.14
CA GLY A 300 -10.42 -1.96 -4.64
C GLY A 300 -10.91 -0.55 -4.98
N GLU A 301 -9.98 0.43 -5.05
CA GLU A 301 -10.37 1.85 -5.13
C GLU A 301 -10.79 2.33 -6.53
N ARG A 302 -10.22 1.75 -7.60
CA ARG A 302 -10.35 2.29 -8.98
C ARG A 302 -10.91 1.31 -10.00
N SER A 303 -11.06 0.04 -9.65
CA SER A 303 -11.54 -1.00 -10.56
C SER A 303 -12.95 -1.41 -10.18
N TYR A 304 -13.90 -1.29 -11.09
CA TYR A 304 -15.28 -1.72 -10.89
C TYR A 304 -15.95 -2.12 -12.20
N ILE A 305 -16.89 -3.04 -12.10
CA ILE A 305 -17.82 -3.40 -13.18
C ILE A 305 -19.22 -3.05 -12.71
N ARG A 306 -20.01 -2.40 -13.56
CA ARG A 306 -21.37 -1.91 -13.20
C ARG A 306 -22.38 -2.21 -14.28
N ASP A 307 -23.65 -2.28 -13.89
CA ASP A 307 -24.77 -2.24 -14.82
C ASP A 307 -24.71 -0.98 -15.68
N ASN A 308 -24.91 -1.14 -16.96
CA ASN A 308 -25.09 -0.07 -17.93
C ASN A 308 -26.54 -0.12 -18.45
N ASP A 309 -26.94 0.88 -19.23
CA ASP A 309 -28.27 0.93 -19.81
C ASP A 309 -28.47 -0.16 -20.91
N SER A 310 -27.35 -0.65 -21.51
CA SER A 310 -27.33 -1.68 -22.55
C SER A 310 -27.00 -3.08 -22.05
N GLU A 311 -26.24 -3.20 -20.95
CA GLU A 311 -25.73 -4.48 -20.44
C GLU A 311 -25.85 -4.53 -18.92
N LYS A 312 -26.31 -5.64 -18.40
CA LYS A 312 -26.36 -5.92 -16.98
C LYS A 312 -25.14 -6.73 -16.53
N LEU A 313 -24.89 -6.80 -15.23
CA LEU A 313 -23.80 -7.60 -14.66
C LEU A 313 -23.96 -9.09 -15.00
N GLU A 314 -25.18 -9.56 -15.17
CA GLU A 314 -25.51 -10.91 -15.59
C GLU A 314 -24.94 -11.26 -16.98
N ASP A 315 -24.83 -10.28 -17.87
CA ASP A 315 -24.24 -10.42 -19.22
C ASP A 315 -22.71 -10.28 -19.22
N ARG A 316 -22.14 -9.85 -18.09
CA ARG A 316 -20.73 -9.53 -17.89
C ARG A 316 -20.02 -10.43 -16.89
N LEU A 317 -20.55 -11.64 -16.67
CA LEU A 317 -19.98 -12.61 -15.74
C LEU A 317 -18.54 -12.99 -16.10
N GLY A 318 -18.25 -13.12 -17.40
CA GLY A 318 -16.91 -13.37 -17.89
C GLY A 318 -15.93 -12.26 -17.55
N ASP A 319 -16.35 -10.99 -17.67
CA ASP A 319 -15.52 -9.85 -17.30
C ASP A 319 -15.22 -9.86 -15.79
N ILE A 320 -16.19 -10.26 -14.97
CA ILE A 320 -16.01 -10.42 -13.52
C ILE A 320 -14.97 -11.49 -13.21
N LEU A 321 -15.07 -12.65 -13.85
CA LEU A 321 -14.14 -13.76 -13.67
C LEU A 321 -12.70 -13.35 -14.06
N VAL A 322 -12.53 -12.78 -15.24
CA VAL A 322 -11.23 -12.30 -15.72
C VAL A 322 -10.65 -11.24 -14.78
N THR A 323 -11.46 -10.27 -14.37
CA THR A 323 -11.00 -9.22 -13.43
C THR A 323 -10.57 -9.79 -12.07
N LEU A 324 -11.22 -10.86 -11.57
CA LEU A 324 -10.80 -11.52 -10.33
C LEU A 324 -9.42 -12.15 -10.48
N TYR A 325 -9.12 -12.77 -11.63
CA TYR A 325 -7.79 -13.31 -11.91
C TYR A 325 -6.73 -12.21 -12.03
N GLU A 326 -7.02 -11.11 -12.73
CA GLU A 326 -6.11 -9.96 -12.82
C GLU A 326 -5.81 -9.35 -11.44
N LYS A 327 -6.83 -9.25 -10.59
CA LYS A 327 -6.65 -8.74 -9.22
C LYS A 327 -5.89 -9.70 -8.32
N ALA A 328 -6.02 -11.01 -8.53
CA ALA A 328 -5.19 -11.99 -7.84
C ALA A 328 -3.70 -11.80 -8.20
N GLU A 329 -3.40 -11.57 -9.48
CA GLU A 329 -2.04 -11.30 -9.94
C GLU A 329 -1.49 -9.97 -9.38
N GLU A 330 -2.26 -8.90 -9.41
CA GLU A 330 -1.87 -7.64 -8.77
C GLU A 330 -1.51 -7.85 -7.28
N ASN A 331 -2.35 -8.61 -6.55
CA ASN A 331 -2.12 -8.92 -5.15
C ASN A 331 -0.86 -9.78 -4.95
N ARG A 332 -0.59 -10.74 -5.85
CA ARG A 332 0.64 -11.55 -5.83
C ARG A 332 1.88 -10.68 -5.96
N ILE A 333 1.90 -9.79 -6.97
CA ILE A 333 3.02 -8.87 -7.20
C ILE A 333 3.27 -7.99 -5.97
N VAL A 334 2.21 -7.44 -5.37
CA VAL A 334 2.33 -6.60 -4.17
C VAL A 334 2.84 -7.41 -2.97
N ARG A 335 2.36 -8.64 -2.79
CA ARG A 335 2.80 -9.54 -1.71
C ARG A 335 4.28 -9.89 -1.87
N GLU A 336 4.70 -10.33 -3.05
CA GLU A 336 6.10 -10.68 -3.35
C GLU A 336 7.05 -9.50 -3.14
N ALA A 337 6.67 -8.32 -3.63
CA ALA A 337 7.45 -7.10 -3.41
C ALA A 337 7.57 -6.74 -1.92
N ARG A 338 6.50 -6.93 -1.14
CA ARG A 338 6.51 -6.72 0.32
C ARG A 338 7.41 -7.71 1.04
N GLU A 339 7.31 -8.99 0.68
CA GLU A 339 8.15 -10.05 1.26
C GLU A 339 9.63 -9.86 0.92
N GLU A 340 9.95 -9.43 -0.31
CA GLU A 340 11.31 -9.09 -0.71
C GLU A 340 11.85 -7.89 0.07
N ALA A 341 11.04 -6.83 0.21
CA ALA A 341 11.42 -5.66 0.99
C ALA A 341 11.67 -6.01 2.46
N GLU A 342 10.83 -6.88 3.04
CA GLU A 342 11.00 -7.32 4.42
C GLU A 342 12.26 -8.19 4.58
N ARG A 343 12.53 -9.13 3.65
CA ARG A 343 13.79 -9.90 3.64
C ARG A 343 15.01 -9.00 3.59
N LYS A 344 15.02 -7.98 2.72
CA LYS A 344 16.12 -7.00 2.64
C LYS A 344 16.29 -6.22 3.96
N ARG A 345 15.18 -5.79 4.58
CA ARG A 345 15.24 -5.09 5.88
C ARG A 345 15.81 -5.95 7.00
N VAL A 346 15.38 -7.21 7.08
CA VAL A 346 15.90 -8.18 8.07
C VAL A 346 17.37 -8.45 7.86
N GLU A 347 17.81 -8.64 6.61
CA GLU A 347 19.20 -8.85 6.29
C GLU A 347 20.08 -7.64 6.61
N GLU A 348 19.63 -6.43 6.27
CA GLU A 348 20.31 -5.19 6.64
C GLU A 348 20.41 -5.01 8.17
N ALA A 349 19.34 -5.31 8.90
CA ALA A 349 19.33 -5.24 10.36
C ALA A 349 20.33 -6.23 10.96
N ARG A 350 20.38 -7.46 10.46
CA ARG A 350 21.38 -8.48 10.87
C ARG A 350 22.79 -7.98 10.60
N ARG A 351 23.07 -7.45 9.40
CA ARG A 351 24.40 -6.93 9.04
C ARG A 351 24.82 -5.75 9.92
N ARG A 352 23.89 -4.85 10.24
CA ARG A 352 24.16 -3.74 11.16
C ARG A 352 24.48 -4.22 12.55
N GLU A 353 23.76 -5.24 13.04
CA GLU A 353 23.98 -5.84 14.35
C GLU A 353 25.33 -6.55 14.42
N GLU A 354 25.69 -7.38 13.42
CA GLU A 354 26.99 -8.02 13.32
C GLU A 354 28.15 -6.99 13.33
N ASN A 355 28.00 -5.89 12.57
CA ASN A 355 29.01 -4.83 12.56
C ASN A 355 29.10 -4.11 13.90
N ARG A 356 27.97 -3.91 14.60
CA ARG A 356 27.94 -3.32 15.95
C ARG A 356 28.70 -4.22 16.92
N GLN A 357 28.42 -5.52 16.93
CA GLN A 357 29.06 -6.48 17.79
C GLN A 357 30.58 -6.57 17.54
N ARG A 358 31.00 -6.58 16.28
CA ARG A 358 32.42 -6.53 15.92
C ARG A 358 33.09 -5.27 16.44
N LYS A 359 32.45 -4.12 16.27
CA LYS A 359 32.96 -2.84 16.77
C LYS A 359 33.04 -2.81 18.30
N GLU A 360 32.03 -3.31 19.00
CA GLU A 360 32.03 -3.42 20.46
C GLU A 360 33.13 -4.35 20.98
N GLN A 361 33.33 -5.47 20.31
CA GLN A 361 34.39 -6.41 20.60
C GLN A 361 35.77 -5.75 20.41
N GLU A 362 36.00 -5.07 19.29
CA GLU A 362 37.24 -4.36 19.01
C GLU A 362 37.53 -3.27 20.06
N ILE A 363 36.52 -2.47 20.42
CA ILE A 363 36.63 -1.47 21.47
C ILE A 363 37.05 -2.12 22.81
N ARG A 364 36.48 -3.28 23.14
CA ARG A 364 36.85 -4.00 24.36
C ARG A 364 38.32 -4.45 24.30
N LEU A 365 38.75 -5.09 23.21
CA LEU A 365 40.13 -5.52 23.04
C LEU A 365 41.16 -4.39 23.12
N VAL A 366 40.80 -3.24 22.48
CA VAL A 366 41.64 -2.04 22.56
C VAL A 366 41.72 -1.48 23.99
N LYS A 367 40.63 -1.47 24.74
CA LYS A 367 40.64 -1.06 26.15
C LYS A 367 41.48 -1.97 27.01
N GLU A 368 41.34 -3.29 26.84
CA GLU A 368 42.17 -4.29 27.56
C GLU A 368 43.64 -4.08 27.26
N LEU A 369 44.00 -3.83 25.98
CA LEU A 369 45.39 -3.58 25.57
C LEU A 369 45.91 -2.28 26.22
N VAL A 370 45.15 -1.20 26.23
CA VAL A 370 45.55 0.07 26.85
C VAL A 370 45.75 -0.12 28.35
N ASN A 371 44.85 -0.83 29.04
CA ASN A 371 44.98 -1.10 30.47
C ASN A 371 46.23 -1.92 30.84
N LYS A 372 46.59 -2.90 30.00
CA LYS A 372 47.84 -3.68 30.15
C LYS A 372 49.05 -2.79 29.88
N ALA A 373 49.05 -1.98 28.84
CA ALA A 373 50.14 -1.07 28.53
C ALA A 373 50.37 -0.04 29.63
N GLU A 374 49.32 0.43 30.29
CA GLU A 374 49.41 1.35 31.46
C GLU A 374 50.07 0.64 32.64
N ASP A 375 49.67 -0.57 32.98
CA ASP A 375 50.31 -1.33 34.06
C ASP A 375 51.79 -1.61 33.76
N TYR A 376 52.14 -1.95 32.49
CA TYR A 376 53.53 -2.10 32.08
C TYR A 376 54.35 -0.80 32.27
N ARG A 377 53.76 0.35 31.91
CA ARG A 377 54.38 1.67 32.12
C ARG A 377 54.65 1.93 33.61
N ILE A 378 53.68 1.67 34.47
CA ILE A 378 53.83 1.81 35.93
C ILE A 378 54.93 0.88 36.44
N ALA A 379 54.98 -0.40 36.03
CA ALA A 379 56.02 -1.32 36.41
C ALA A 379 57.45 -0.83 36.04
N LYS A 380 57.56 -0.26 34.84
CA LYS A 380 58.80 0.34 34.35
C LYS A 380 59.19 1.57 35.20
N GLU A 381 58.28 2.48 35.49
CA GLU A 381 58.49 3.68 36.30
C GLU A 381 58.94 3.28 37.73
N ILE A 382 58.34 2.24 38.32
CA ILE A 382 58.75 1.73 39.64
C ILE A 382 60.18 1.21 39.60
N ARG A 383 60.59 0.44 38.57
CA ARG A 383 61.94 -0.05 38.44
C ARG A 383 62.97 1.06 38.27
N GLU A 384 62.67 2.08 37.50
CA GLU A 384 63.48 3.29 37.31
C GLU A 384 63.60 4.08 38.60
N TYR A 385 62.53 4.18 39.38
CA TYR A 385 62.53 4.83 40.71
C TYR A 385 63.41 4.07 41.69
N ILE A 386 63.33 2.74 41.76
CA ILE A 386 64.15 1.91 42.60
C ILE A 386 65.64 2.14 42.27
N GLN A 387 65.98 2.16 40.96
CA GLN A 387 67.37 2.41 40.56
C GLN A 387 67.90 3.80 40.95
N ALA A 388 67.07 4.83 40.70
CA ALA A 388 67.41 6.20 41.13
C ALA A 388 67.62 6.33 42.63
N MET A 389 66.81 5.63 43.43
CA MET A 389 66.98 5.60 44.87
C MET A 389 68.26 4.89 45.35
N ILE A 390 68.61 3.79 44.70
CA ILE A 390 69.90 3.10 44.95
C ILE A 390 71.06 4.04 44.61
N ASP A 391 71.03 4.70 43.46
CA ASP A 391 72.10 5.58 42.98
C ASP A 391 72.27 6.85 43.84
N SER A 392 71.22 7.29 44.49
CA SER A 392 71.22 8.45 45.38
C SER A 392 71.93 8.20 46.72
N GLY A 393 72.21 6.97 47.12
CA GLY A 393 72.89 6.60 48.36
C GLY A 393 72.11 6.93 49.62
N ASN A 394 70.78 6.97 49.56
CA ASN A 394 69.88 7.33 50.68
C ASN A 394 69.96 6.23 51.75
N GLU A 395 70.36 6.59 52.98
CA GLU A 395 70.55 5.68 54.14
C GLU A 395 69.26 5.02 54.63
N ASP A 396 68.10 5.56 54.28
CA ASP A 396 66.79 4.99 54.67
C ASP A 396 66.40 3.77 53.82
N ILE A 397 67.15 3.44 52.78
CA ILE A 397 66.82 2.33 51.88
C ILE A 397 67.48 1.02 52.32
N THR A 398 66.65 0.14 52.84
CA THR A 398 67.10 -1.19 53.26
C THR A 398 67.06 -2.19 52.11
N PRO A 399 67.91 -3.22 52.08
CA PRO A 399 67.85 -4.32 51.08
C PRO A 399 66.46 -4.99 51.04
N ALA A 400 65.80 -5.09 52.18
CA ALA A 400 64.44 -5.64 52.26
C ALA A 400 63.38 -4.75 51.56
N TRP A 401 63.52 -3.42 51.61
CA TRP A 401 62.66 -2.50 50.86
C TRP A 401 62.85 -2.63 49.35
N ILE A 402 64.14 -2.78 48.90
CA ILE A 402 64.44 -2.94 47.48
C ILE A 402 63.82 -4.24 46.96
N GLU A 403 63.94 -5.35 47.69
CA GLU A 403 63.31 -6.62 47.29
C GLU A 403 61.79 -6.53 47.28
N TRP A 404 61.18 -5.93 48.26
CA TRP A 404 59.73 -5.67 48.30
C TRP A 404 59.28 -4.80 47.12
N ALA A 405 59.94 -3.70 46.83
CA ALA A 405 59.61 -2.80 45.74
C ALA A 405 59.75 -3.47 44.36
N ARG A 406 60.80 -4.33 44.17
CA ARG A 406 60.94 -5.13 42.95
C ARG A 406 59.80 -6.13 42.78
N LYS A 407 59.38 -6.82 43.82
CA LYS A 407 58.21 -7.71 43.78
C LYS A 407 56.92 -6.94 43.39
N LYS A 408 56.75 -5.71 43.86
CA LYS A 408 55.60 -4.87 43.45
C LYS A 408 55.69 -4.43 41.99
N ALA A 409 56.89 -4.10 41.50
CA ALA A 409 57.07 -3.81 40.07
C ALA A 409 56.72 -5.04 39.19
N ASP A 410 57.12 -6.24 39.59
CA ASP A 410 56.81 -7.48 38.87
C ASP A 410 55.32 -7.84 38.96
N TRP A 411 54.62 -7.48 40.06
CA TRP A 411 53.17 -7.62 40.18
C TRP A 411 52.38 -6.65 39.28
N TYR A 412 52.95 -5.45 39.00
CA TYR A 412 52.39 -4.53 38.01
C TYR A 412 52.67 -4.88 36.56
N ASP A 413 53.68 -5.76 36.32
CA ASP A 413 54.12 -6.08 34.97
C ASP A 413 53.27 -7.19 34.33
N PRO A 414 52.41 -6.85 33.32
CA PRO A 414 51.57 -7.83 32.66
C PRO A 414 52.36 -8.88 31.84
N SER A 415 53.67 -8.68 31.62
CA SER A 415 54.51 -9.64 30.91
C SER A 415 55.08 -10.73 31.86
N ILE A 416 55.11 -10.47 33.17
CA ILE A 416 55.61 -11.36 34.21
C ILE A 416 54.47 -12.09 34.92
N GLU A 417 53.32 -11.42 35.10
CA GLU A 417 52.11 -11.95 35.75
C GLU A 417 52.32 -12.57 37.13
N THR A 418 53.15 -11.95 37.96
CA THR A 418 53.45 -12.47 39.32
C THR A 418 52.26 -12.28 40.24
N GLU A 419 51.94 -13.27 41.05
CA GLU A 419 50.95 -13.14 42.14
C GLU A 419 51.58 -12.62 43.41
N ASP A 420 50.99 -11.63 44.03
CA ASP A 420 51.44 -11.05 45.30
C ASP A 420 50.80 -11.80 46.46
N GLU A 421 51.55 -12.05 47.52
CA GLU A 421 51.14 -12.81 48.70
C GLU A 421 49.93 -12.19 49.41
N TYR A 422 49.82 -10.84 49.41
CA TYR A 422 48.74 -10.09 50.09
C TYR A 422 47.72 -9.53 49.14
N LEU A 423 48.11 -9.14 47.92
CA LEU A 423 47.25 -8.47 46.97
C LEU A 423 46.65 -9.44 45.95
N GLY A 424 47.13 -10.69 45.88
CA GLY A 424 46.70 -11.68 44.95
C GLY A 424 47.11 -11.35 43.50
N LYS A 425 46.38 -11.92 42.50
CA LYS A 425 46.66 -11.71 41.06
C LYS A 425 46.03 -10.39 40.57
N ARG A 426 46.85 -9.53 39.96
CA ARG A 426 46.38 -8.28 39.34
C ARG A 426 45.65 -8.57 38.01
N GLN A 427 44.47 -7.95 37.87
CA GLN A 427 43.65 -8.07 36.63
C GLN A 427 44.03 -6.95 35.66
N HIS A 428 45.10 -7.17 34.89
CA HIS A 428 45.69 -6.15 34.01
C HIS A 428 44.76 -5.61 32.94
N GLU A 429 43.75 -6.39 32.50
CA GLU A 429 42.77 -6.06 31.49
C GLU A 429 41.71 -5.03 31.96
N LYS A 430 41.53 -4.95 33.25
CA LYS A 430 40.53 -4.02 33.86
C LYS A 430 41.03 -2.59 33.92
N ASN A 431 40.09 -1.63 33.96
CA ASN A 431 40.42 -0.23 34.16
C ASN A 431 40.89 0.06 35.58
N ALA A 432 41.45 1.27 35.84
CA ALA A 432 42.02 1.64 37.12
C ALA A 432 41.03 1.57 38.28
N GLU A 433 39.77 2.01 38.06
CA GLU A 433 38.70 1.98 39.08
C GLU A 433 38.28 0.56 39.46
N GLU A 434 38.19 -0.34 38.45
CA GLU A 434 37.84 -1.76 38.65
C GLU A 434 38.97 -2.50 39.36
N LYS A 435 40.25 -2.17 39.04
CA LYS A 435 41.42 -2.72 39.69
C LYS A 435 41.48 -2.32 41.19
N GLU A 436 41.21 -1.06 41.49
CA GLU A 436 41.14 -0.55 42.86
C GLU A 436 39.97 -1.17 43.66
N LYS A 437 38.81 -1.28 43.06
CA LYS A 437 37.67 -1.98 43.65
C LYS A 437 37.96 -3.45 43.93
N SER A 438 38.65 -4.13 43.04
CA SER A 438 39.08 -5.53 43.24
C SER A 438 40.00 -5.70 44.43
N LEU A 439 40.94 -4.75 44.67
CA LEU A 439 41.78 -4.71 45.84
C LEU A 439 40.99 -4.48 47.14
N GLN A 440 40.06 -3.55 47.15
CA GLN A 440 39.17 -3.29 48.30
C GLN A 440 38.26 -4.48 48.62
N ASP A 441 37.72 -5.15 47.63
CA ASP A 441 36.88 -6.35 47.82
C ASP A 441 37.70 -7.54 48.36
N SER A 442 38.99 -7.65 48.05
CA SER A 442 39.87 -8.64 48.62
C SER A 442 40.11 -8.42 50.09
N ILE A 443 40.26 -7.15 50.54
CA ILE A 443 40.37 -6.76 51.93
C ILE A 443 39.12 -7.15 52.72
N ARG A 444 37.92 -6.87 52.17
CA ARG A 444 36.62 -7.20 52.80
C ARG A 444 36.45 -8.71 52.99
N LYS A 445 36.85 -9.52 52.02
CA LYS A 445 36.78 -10.98 52.14
C LYS A 445 37.73 -11.55 53.17
N SER A 446 38.90 -10.91 53.42
CA SER A 446 39.88 -11.31 54.43
C SER A 446 39.37 -11.10 55.87
N TRP A 447 38.35 -10.29 56.11
CA TRP A 447 37.78 -10.03 57.43
C TRP A 447 36.73 -11.06 57.87
N TYR A 448 36.34 -11.98 57.00
CA TYR A 448 35.33 -13.00 57.30
C TYR A 448 35.91 -14.43 57.50
N TRP A 449 37.26 -14.55 57.72
CA TRP A 449 37.90 -15.80 58.05
C TRP A 449 38.64 -15.71 59.37
#